data_97c6b1a58843aa997aa9620b6bc2ad48
#
_entry.id   97c6b1a58843aa997aa9620b6bc2ad48
#
_cell.length_a   1.000
_cell.length_b   1.000
_cell.length_c   1.000
_cell.angle_alpha   90.00
_cell.angle_beta   90.00
_cell.angle_gamma   90.00
#
_symmetry.space_group_name_H-M   'P 1'
#
loop_
_entity.id
_entity.type
_entity.pdbx_description
1 polymer ?
#
loop_
_entity_poly.entity_id
_entity_poly.type
_entity_poly.pdbx_seq_one_letter_code
_entity_poly.pdbx_strand_id
1 'polypeptide(L)'
;MLKKILDERDLLPITKFFDGTDVTREAWEARRDEMRHRLEVYSYGHTPKCKTEVHGDVVKSDANAYAGKVLEESVNINVTTENGTLSFPVSIYVPHKVKKPPVLLHLAFRPVPDRYIPVEEITDSGYALAVVVYKDMVNDRCSGDFSDGIAAYFKTPEKRDAETWGKIGMWAWGASRILDYLINERTDIDTDHVAVIGHSRLGKTALWCAAQDERFAAAISNDSGYGGAATSKHGNGERVTDFLRCGSWDWFCENFKVFTDDLEDKKPYDQSFLLALIAPRILIVGSAKEDRGADPESEFLTSLHASSAWELLGEKGLITPDRMPETGDLLCEGNVCYHYREGRHFLSREDWNAYIRILNKKFK
;
A
#
# COMPACT_ATOMS: atom_id res chain seq x y z
N MET A 1 -28.28 6.57 5.41
CA MET A 1 -27.98 6.82 3.99
C MET A 1 -26.87 5.89 3.52
N LEU A 2 -25.70 5.90 4.16
CA LEU A 2 -24.53 5.09 3.75
C LEU A 2 -24.81 3.59 3.74
N LYS A 3 -25.55 3.06 4.72
CA LYS A 3 -25.93 1.65 4.73
C LYS A 3 -26.65 1.23 3.44
N LYS A 4 -27.60 2.02 2.97
CA LYS A 4 -28.35 1.73 1.73
C LYS A 4 -27.38 1.70 0.52
N ILE A 5 -26.45 2.67 0.43
CA ILE A 5 -25.46 2.73 -0.66
C ILE A 5 -24.54 1.49 -0.64
N LEU A 6 -24.10 1.08 0.54
CA LEU A 6 -23.28 -0.14 0.71
C LEU A 6 -24.05 -1.41 0.32
N ASP A 7 -25.31 -1.52 0.73
CA ASP A 7 -26.17 -2.65 0.38
C ASP A 7 -26.35 -2.76 -1.14
N GLU A 8 -26.45 -1.63 -1.85
CA GLU A 8 -26.53 -1.56 -3.33
C GLU A 8 -25.22 -1.96 -4.02
N ARG A 9 -24.06 -1.84 -3.35
CA ARG A 9 -22.74 -2.27 -3.89
C ARG A 9 -22.57 -3.79 -3.84
N ASP A 10 -23.35 -4.52 -3.09
CA ASP A 10 -23.31 -6.00 -2.95
C ASP A 10 -21.87 -6.52 -2.73
N LEU A 11 -21.14 -5.90 -1.78
CA LEU A 11 -19.78 -6.29 -1.46
C LEU A 11 -19.73 -7.61 -0.70
N LEU A 12 -18.67 -8.38 -0.92
CA LEU A 12 -18.49 -9.65 -0.22
C LEU A 12 -18.27 -9.41 1.28
N PRO A 13 -18.93 -10.19 2.17
CA PRO A 13 -18.86 -9.96 3.61
C PRO A 13 -17.45 -10.22 4.17
N ILE A 14 -16.97 -9.32 5.01
CA ILE A 14 -15.68 -9.44 5.71
C ILE A 14 -15.78 -10.43 6.87
N THR A 15 -16.89 -10.36 7.62
CA THR A 15 -17.11 -11.11 8.87
C THR A 15 -17.84 -12.44 8.67
N LYS A 16 -17.81 -12.98 7.45
CA LYS A 16 -18.29 -14.33 7.13
C LYS A 16 -17.22 -15.09 6.35
N PHE A 17 -17.06 -16.37 6.63
CA PHE A 17 -16.31 -17.30 5.79
C PHE A 17 -17.03 -17.52 4.45
N PHE A 18 -16.31 -18.05 3.45
CA PHE A 18 -16.93 -18.33 2.14
C PHE A 18 -17.97 -19.46 2.19
N ASP A 19 -18.00 -20.28 3.25
CA ASP A 19 -19.05 -21.25 3.51
C ASP A 19 -20.31 -20.65 4.14
N GLY A 20 -20.29 -19.32 4.43
CA GLY A 20 -21.40 -18.56 5.00
C GLY A 20 -21.42 -18.51 6.54
N THR A 21 -20.52 -19.23 7.23
CA THR A 21 -20.43 -19.18 8.70
C THR A 21 -19.87 -17.84 9.20
N ASP A 22 -20.30 -17.43 10.38
CA ASP A 22 -19.86 -16.18 10.98
C ASP A 22 -18.42 -16.29 11.51
N VAL A 23 -17.60 -15.24 11.29
CA VAL A 23 -16.25 -15.13 11.82
C VAL A 23 -16.30 -14.59 13.23
N THR A 24 -15.66 -15.29 14.18
CA THR A 24 -15.43 -14.76 15.53
C THR A 24 -14.08 -14.06 15.61
N ARG A 25 -13.83 -13.30 16.68
CA ARG A 25 -12.53 -12.66 16.91
C ARG A 25 -11.38 -13.67 16.93
N GLU A 26 -11.60 -14.83 17.56
CA GLU A 26 -10.61 -15.91 17.66
C GLU A 26 -10.33 -16.58 16.31
N ALA A 27 -11.30 -16.57 15.41
CA ALA A 27 -11.19 -17.14 14.06
C ALA A 27 -10.68 -16.13 13.02
N TRP A 28 -10.36 -14.90 13.43
CA TRP A 28 -9.96 -13.84 12.51
C TRP A 28 -8.75 -14.20 11.64
N GLU A 29 -7.72 -14.85 12.20
CA GLU A 29 -6.54 -15.24 11.43
C GLU A 29 -6.89 -16.22 10.29
N ALA A 30 -7.78 -17.16 10.54
CA ALA A 30 -8.26 -18.08 9.50
C ALA A 30 -9.01 -17.32 8.38
N ARG A 31 -9.80 -16.29 8.76
CA ARG A 31 -10.48 -15.44 7.77
C ARG A 31 -9.51 -14.57 6.99
N ARG A 32 -8.50 -14.01 7.65
CA ARG A 32 -7.40 -13.28 6.98
C ARG A 32 -6.73 -14.16 5.92
N ASP A 33 -6.38 -15.40 6.28
CA ASP A 33 -5.75 -16.35 5.36
C ASP A 33 -6.66 -16.65 4.15
N GLU A 34 -7.95 -16.83 4.37
CA GLU A 34 -8.94 -17.04 3.31
C GLU A 34 -9.02 -15.84 2.35
N MET A 35 -9.10 -14.63 2.88
CA MET A 35 -9.15 -13.39 2.07
C MET A 35 -7.83 -13.16 1.32
N ARG A 36 -6.69 -13.34 2.00
CA ARG A 36 -5.36 -13.22 1.39
C ARG A 36 -5.18 -14.21 0.25
N HIS A 37 -5.54 -15.48 0.46
CA HIS A 37 -5.47 -16.50 -0.58
C HIS A 37 -6.27 -16.13 -1.82
N ARG A 38 -7.49 -15.56 -1.66
CA ARG A 38 -8.27 -15.08 -2.81
C ARG A 38 -7.58 -13.95 -3.57
N LEU A 39 -6.96 -13.01 -2.88
CA LEU A 39 -6.20 -11.93 -3.49
C LEU A 39 -4.91 -12.44 -4.16
N GLU A 40 -4.23 -13.43 -3.58
CA GLU A 40 -3.08 -14.09 -4.18
C GLU A 40 -3.47 -14.82 -5.47
N VAL A 41 -4.51 -15.65 -5.42
CA VAL A 41 -4.93 -16.45 -6.59
C VAL A 41 -5.47 -15.60 -7.73
N TYR A 42 -6.22 -14.53 -7.43
CA TYR A 42 -7.03 -13.84 -8.44
C TYR A 42 -6.59 -12.40 -8.73
N SER A 43 -5.64 -11.85 -7.99
CA SER A 43 -5.20 -10.47 -8.17
C SER A 43 -3.69 -10.32 -8.22
N TYR A 44 -2.98 -10.49 -7.12
CA TYR A 44 -1.56 -10.11 -7.03
C TYR A 44 -0.57 -11.24 -7.35
N GLY A 45 -1.02 -12.50 -7.28
CA GLY A 45 -0.18 -13.69 -7.37
C GLY A 45 0.52 -14.02 -6.05
N HIS A 46 1.08 -15.22 -5.98
CA HIS A 46 1.78 -15.72 -4.81
C HIS A 46 3.18 -15.13 -4.68
N THR A 47 3.46 -14.48 -3.57
CA THR A 47 4.82 -14.03 -3.23
C THR A 47 5.69 -15.25 -2.89
N PRO A 48 6.89 -15.40 -3.50
CA PRO A 48 7.79 -16.51 -3.20
C PRO A 48 8.18 -16.55 -1.72
N LYS A 49 8.05 -17.74 -1.12
CA LYS A 49 8.52 -18.00 0.25
C LYS A 49 9.96 -18.46 0.21
N CYS A 50 10.87 -17.64 0.69
CA CYS A 50 12.30 -17.94 0.77
C CYS A 50 12.90 -17.34 2.04
N LYS A 51 13.97 -17.93 2.55
CA LYS A 51 14.77 -17.30 3.60
C LYS A 51 15.52 -16.14 2.98
N THR A 52 15.44 -14.96 3.63
CA THR A 52 16.14 -13.75 3.20
C THR A 52 17.11 -13.30 4.28
N GLU A 53 18.30 -12.89 3.85
CA GLU A 53 19.25 -12.14 4.67
C GLU A 53 19.41 -10.77 4.04
N VAL A 54 19.25 -9.71 4.83
CA VAL A 54 19.24 -8.33 4.33
C VAL A 54 20.32 -7.54 5.05
N HIS A 55 21.10 -6.80 4.25
CA HIS A 55 22.15 -5.91 4.72
C HIS A 55 22.14 -4.59 3.94
N GLY A 56 22.44 -3.47 4.60
CA GLY A 56 22.52 -2.15 3.97
C GLY A 56 23.95 -1.62 3.88
N ASP A 57 24.41 -1.31 2.64
CA ASP A 57 25.66 -0.61 2.43
C ASP A 57 25.42 0.89 2.25
N VAL A 58 25.87 1.71 3.20
CA VAL A 58 25.82 3.17 3.08
C VAL A 58 26.87 3.62 2.05
N VAL A 59 26.39 4.07 0.87
CA VAL A 59 27.26 4.49 -0.23
C VAL A 59 27.53 6.00 -0.24
N LYS A 60 26.63 6.78 0.40
CA LYS A 60 26.78 8.23 0.58
C LYS A 60 26.10 8.63 1.89
N SER A 61 26.74 9.56 2.61
CA SER A 61 26.15 10.14 3.84
C SER A 61 26.48 11.64 3.90
N ASP A 62 25.47 12.44 4.22
CA ASP A 62 25.60 13.88 4.50
C ASP A 62 24.86 14.21 5.79
N ALA A 63 25.62 14.46 6.86
CA ALA A 63 25.05 14.82 8.16
C ALA A 63 24.53 16.25 8.24
N ASN A 64 24.74 17.06 7.20
CA ASN A 64 24.38 18.49 7.18
C ASN A 64 23.37 18.83 6.08
N ALA A 65 22.68 17.84 5.56
CA ALA A 65 21.64 18.06 4.56
C ALA A 65 20.52 18.97 5.11
N TYR A 66 19.81 19.65 4.20
CA TYR A 66 18.70 20.57 4.54
C TYR A 66 19.06 21.59 5.62
N ALA A 67 20.16 22.33 5.37
CA ALA A 67 20.71 23.34 6.26
C ALA A 67 21.11 22.80 7.65
N GLY A 68 21.66 21.60 7.70
CA GLY A 68 22.13 20.95 8.95
C GLY A 68 21.02 20.34 9.81
N LYS A 69 19.82 20.18 9.27
CA LYS A 69 18.68 19.63 10.02
C LYS A 69 18.51 18.11 9.88
N VAL A 70 19.10 17.51 8.84
CA VAL A 70 18.81 16.15 8.42
C VAL A 70 20.09 15.39 8.11
N LEU A 71 20.19 14.15 8.58
CA LEU A 71 21.12 13.16 8.04
C LEU A 71 20.48 12.60 6.74
N GLU A 72 21.16 12.78 5.60
CA GLU A 72 20.79 12.19 4.32
C GLU A 72 21.76 11.05 3.98
N GLU A 73 21.23 9.87 3.69
CA GLU A 73 22.01 8.71 3.29
C GLU A 73 21.46 8.06 2.03
N SER A 74 22.35 7.61 1.17
CA SER A 74 22.03 6.66 0.10
C SER A 74 22.55 5.29 0.52
N VAL A 75 21.68 4.30 0.56
CA VAL A 75 21.95 2.95 1.05
C VAL A 75 21.61 1.96 -0.05
N ASN A 76 22.53 1.06 -0.40
CA ASN A 76 22.21 -0.10 -1.21
C ASN A 76 21.68 -1.22 -0.30
N ILE A 77 20.44 -1.60 -0.49
CA ILE A 77 19.83 -2.74 0.19
C ILE A 77 20.21 -4.01 -0.56
N ASN A 78 20.98 -4.88 0.09
CA ASN A 78 21.42 -6.16 -0.44
C ASN A 78 20.55 -7.26 0.16
N VAL A 79 19.87 -8.02 -0.68
CA VAL A 79 19.00 -9.12 -0.29
C VAL A 79 19.57 -10.42 -0.82
N THR A 80 19.96 -11.32 0.08
CA THR A 80 20.52 -12.63 -0.26
C THR A 80 19.49 -13.73 0.02
N THR A 81 19.28 -14.60 -0.97
CA THR A 81 18.50 -15.84 -0.87
C THR A 81 19.31 -16.97 -1.54
N GLU A 82 18.70 -18.15 -1.71
CA GLU A 82 19.27 -19.23 -2.51
C GLU A 82 19.51 -18.87 -3.98
N ASN A 83 18.92 -17.79 -4.48
CA ASN A 83 19.13 -17.30 -5.86
C ASN A 83 20.36 -16.38 -6.00
N GLY A 84 21.05 -16.07 -4.92
CA GLY A 84 22.19 -15.15 -4.89
C GLY A 84 21.85 -13.84 -4.18
N THR A 85 22.47 -12.73 -4.58
CA THR A 85 22.24 -11.40 -3.98
C THR A 85 21.63 -10.45 -5.01
N LEU A 86 20.54 -9.80 -4.62
CA LEU A 86 19.91 -8.68 -5.33
C LEU A 86 20.23 -7.39 -4.57
N SER A 87 20.50 -6.30 -5.29
CA SER A 87 20.75 -4.98 -4.69
C SER A 87 19.91 -3.91 -5.35
N PHE A 88 19.38 -2.98 -4.55
CA PHE A 88 18.69 -1.78 -5.03
C PHE A 88 18.87 -0.61 -4.07
N PRO A 89 18.89 0.66 -4.58
CA PRO A 89 19.16 1.84 -3.76
C PRO A 89 17.94 2.33 -3.00
N VAL A 90 18.18 2.88 -1.81
CA VAL A 90 17.20 3.57 -0.97
C VAL A 90 17.82 4.87 -0.47
N SER A 91 17.07 5.98 -0.50
CA SER A 91 17.47 7.23 0.14
C SER A 91 16.80 7.36 1.50
N ILE A 92 17.56 7.68 2.54
CA ILE A 92 17.08 7.79 3.92
C ILE A 92 17.36 9.20 4.44
N TYR A 93 16.35 9.80 5.06
CA TYR A 93 16.39 11.15 5.63
C TYR A 93 15.97 11.07 7.09
N VAL A 94 16.88 11.38 8.02
CA VAL A 94 16.62 11.31 9.47
C VAL A 94 16.76 12.70 10.09
N PRO A 95 15.69 13.28 10.67
CA PRO A 95 15.75 14.60 11.30
C PRO A 95 16.53 14.56 12.62
N HIS A 96 17.49 15.47 12.80
CA HIS A 96 18.31 15.55 14.04
C HIS A 96 17.52 15.94 15.29
N LYS A 97 16.40 16.65 15.13
CA LYS A 97 15.61 17.16 16.25
C LYS A 97 14.81 16.10 17.03
N VAL A 98 14.65 14.90 16.49
CA VAL A 98 13.92 13.80 17.11
C VAL A 98 14.86 12.62 17.33
N LYS A 99 14.95 12.12 18.55
CA LYS A 99 15.91 11.05 18.93
C LYS A 99 15.45 9.71 18.41
N LYS A 100 14.57 9.31 17.91
CA LYS A 100 14.06 8.11 17.23
C LYS A 100 12.77 8.47 16.52
N PRO A 101 12.87 9.14 15.38
CA PRO A 101 11.67 9.51 14.62
C PRO A 101 10.98 8.26 14.07
N PRO A 102 9.62 8.23 14.07
CA PRO A 102 8.86 7.26 13.30
C PRO A 102 9.16 7.40 11.82
N VAL A 103 8.95 6.36 11.03
CA VAL A 103 9.41 6.28 9.66
C VAL A 103 8.25 6.26 8.67
N LEU A 104 8.36 7.05 7.61
CA LEU A 104 7.56 6.93 6.40
C LEU A 104 8.41 6.23 5.32
N LEU A 105 8.05 4.99 4.95
CA LEU A 105 8.63 4.29 3.81
C LEU A 105 7.80 4.61 2.57
N HIS A 106 8.36 5.46 1.72
CA HIS A 106 7.67 5.95 0.52
C HIS A 106 8.12 5.20 -0.73
N LEU A 107 7.17 4.53 -1.35
CA LEU A 107 7.30 3.97 -2.69
C LEU A 107 7.15 5.11 -3.70
N ALA A 108 8.22 5.46 -4.39
CA ALA A 108 8.32 6.67 -5.19
C ALA A 108 8.40 6.38 -6.69
N PHE A 109 7.86 7.29 -7.50
CA PHE A 109 7.98 7.25 -8.96
C PHE A 109 9.35 7.70 -9.45
N ARG A 110 10.00 8.61 -8.73
CA ARG A 110 11.25 9.27 -9.09
C ARG A 110 12.11 9.51 -7.84
N PRO A 111 13.42 9.64 -8.00
CA PRO A 111 14.28 9.98 -6.88
C PRO A 111 14.03 11.41 -6.39
N VAL A 112 14.46 11.70 -5.16
CA VAL A 112 14.52 13.06 -4.62
C VAL A 112 15.63 13.86 -5.36
N PRO A 113 15.38 15.15 -5.71
CA PRO A 113 14.18 15.94 -5.42
C PRO A 113 13.01 15.64 -6.37
N ASP A 114 11.84 15.47 -5.84
CA ASP A 114 10.61 15.27 -6.61
C ASP A 114 9.44 16.08 -6.01
N ARG A 115 8.55 16.57 -6.89
CA ARG A 115 7.40 17.40 -6.48
C ARG A 115 6.39 16.65 -5.61
N TYR A 116 6.40 15.31 -5.65
CA TYR A 116 5.58 14.46 -4.79
C TYR A 116 6.15 14.27 -3.38
N ILE A 117 7.43 14.62 -3.16
CA ILE A 117 8.16 14.25 -1.95
C ILE A 117 8.68 15.52 -1.25
N PRO A 118 7.92 16.10 -0.31
CA PRO A 118 8.34 17.27 0.46
C PRO A 118 9.23 16.84 1.64
N VAL A 119 10.49 16.45 1.37
CA VAL A 119 11.40 15.91 2.39
C VAL A 119 11.53 16.84 3.60
N GLU A 120 11.68 18.15 3.36
CA GLU A 120 11.89 19.12 4.43
C GLU A 120 10.65 19.23 5.33
N GLU A 121 9.45 19.30 4.76
CA GLU A 121 8.20 19.35 5.52
C GLU A 121 7.96 18.07 6.33
N ILE A 122 8.31 16.90 5.78
CA ILE A 122 8.19 15.61 6.47
C ILE A 122 9.17 15.55 7.65
N THR A 123 10.44 15.87 7.42
CA THR A 123 11.48 15.84 8.45
C THR A 123 11.27 16.93 9.50
N ASP A 124 10.83 18.12 9.11
CA ASP A 124 10.43 19.19 10.03
C ASP A 124 9.19 18.83 10.87
N SER A 125 8.36 17.89 10.40
CA SER A 125 7.26 17.33 11.19
C SER A 125 7.70 16.22 12.16
N GLY A 126 8.98 15.82 12.13
CA GLY A 126 9.59 14.89 13.07
C GLY A 126 9.56 13.43 12.63
N TYR A 127 9.37 13.17 11.34
CA TYR A 127 9.42 11.83 10.75
C TYR A 127 10.73 11.61 9.99
N ALA A 128 11.28 10.42 10.10
CA ALA A 128 12.26 9.94 9.13
C ALA A 128 11.54 9.52 7.85
N LEU A 129 12.24 9.63 6.72
CA LEU A 129 11.71 9.24 5.42
C LEU A 129 12.69 8.28 4.74
N ALA A 130 12.22 7.11 4.36
CA ALA A 130 12.92 6.18 3.48
C ALA A 130 12.23 6.20 2.10
N VAL A 131 12.98 6.47 1.04
CA VAL A 131 12.45 6.59 -0.34
C VAL A 131 13.09 5.54 -1.21
N VAL A 132 12.25 4.70 -1.83
CA VAL A 132 12.68 3.75 -2.86
C VAL A 132 11.97 4.07 -4.17
N VAL A 133 12.74 4.18 -5.26
CA VAL A 133 12.15 4.31 -6.60
C VAL A 133 11.74 2.93 -7.07
N TYR A 134 10.47 2.73 -7.32
CA TYR A 134 9.89 1.41 -7.62
C TYR A 134 10.56 0.70 -8.81
N LYS A 135 11.04 1.47 -9.80
CA LYS A 135 11.74 0.94 -10.98
C LYS A 135 13.13 0.41 -10.69
N ASP A 136 13.74 0.81 -9.57
CA ASP A 136 15.03 0.27 -9.13
C ASP A 136 14.89 -1.15 -8.56
N MET A 137 13.67 -1.53 -8.13
CA MET A 137 13.35 -2.87 -7.68
C MET A 137 12.96 -3.81 -8.85
N VAL A 138 12.09 -3.35 -9.72
CA VAL A 138 11.74 -3.98 -11.01
C VAL A 138 11.11 -2.95 -11.93
N ASN A 139 11.46 -2.96 -13.21
CA ASN A 139 10.95 -1.98 -14.18
C ASN A 139 9.44 -2.06 -14.36
N ASP A 140 8.87 -0.96 -14.89
CA ASP A 140 7.46 -0.83 -15.19
C ASP A 140 7.27 -0.48 -16.67
N ARG A 141 7.76 -1.36 -17.53
CA ARG A 141 7.51 -1.27 -18.97
C ARG A 141 6.17 -1.92 -19.27
N CYS A 142 5.36 -1.23 -20.08
CA CYS A 142 4.05 -1.73 -20.54
C CYS A 142 4.22 -2.83 -21.60
N SER A 143 4.86 -3.95 -21.28
CA SER A 143 5.16 -5.03 -22.24
C SER A 143 5.22 -6.41 -21.62
N GLY A 144 4.88 -6.56 -20.32
CA GLY A 144 5.08 -7.82 -19.61
C GLY A 144 6.55 -8.19 -19.47
N ASP A 145 7.45 -7.20 -19.44
CA ASP A 145 8.89 -7.40 -19.29
C ASP A 145 9.24 -7.73 -17.84
N PHE A 146 9.74 -8.93 -17.62
CA PHE A 146 10.20 -9.48 -16.34
C PHE A 146 11.71 -9.80 -16.36
N SER A 147 12.47 -9.13 -17.24
CA SER A 147 13.89 -9.44 -17.50
C SER A 147 14.87 -8.79 -16.54
N ASP A 148 14.41 -7.93 -15.60
CA ASP A 148 15.29 -7.22 -14.67
C ASP A 148 14.85 -7.30 -13.19
N GLY A 149 15.69 -6.74 -12.32
CA GLY A 149 15.42 -6.55 -10.90
C GLY A 149 14.92 -7.81 -10.19
N ILE A 150 13.91 -7.63 -9.34
CA ILE A 150 13.27 -8.72 -8.58
C ILE A 150 12.72 -9.80 -9.50
N ALA A 151 12.17 -9.44 -10.66
CA ALA A 151 11.60 -10.40 -11.59
C ALA A 151 12.66 -11.36 -12.14
N ALA A 152 13.79 -10.82 -12.62
CA ALA A 152 14.92 -11.64 -13.10
C ALA A 152 15.56 -12.46 -11.97
N TYR A 153 15.67 -11.85 -10.78
CA TYR A 153 16.23 -12.52 -9.60
C TYR A 153 15.46 -13.78 -9.21
N PHE A 154 14.13 -13.74 -9.26
CA PHE A 154 13.27 -14.90 -9.04
C PHE A 154 12.99 -15.71 -10.30
N LYS A 155 13.67 -15.41 -11.42
CA LYS A 155 13.50 -16.10 -12.71
C LYS A 155 12.04 -16.14 -13.15
N THR A 156 11.31 -15.05 -12.94
CA THR A 156 9.92 -14.94 -13.36
C THR A 156 9.84 -15.07 -14.88
N PRO A 157 9.09 -16.04 -15.43
CA PRO A 157 9.04 -16.24 -16.88
C PRO A 157 8.19 -15.18 -17.56
N GLU A 158 8.48 -14.83 -18.82
CA GLU A 158 7.63 -13.94 -19.63
C GLU A 158 6.19 -14.49 -19.76
N LYS A 159 6.07 -15.79 -20.02
CA LYS A 159 4.79 -16.50 -19.96
C LYS A 159 4.60 -17.05 -18.55
N ARG A 160 3.90 -16.29 -17.73
CA ARG A 160 3.63 -16.65 -16.33
C ARG A 160 2.52 -17.67 -16.22
N ASP A 161 2.59 -18.52 -15.21
CA ASP A 161 1.46 -19.33 -14.77
C ASP A 161 0.38 -18.44 -14.15
N ALA A 162 -0.82 -18.98 -14.04
CA ALA A 162 -2.04 -18.26 -13.65
C ALA A 162 -1.90 -17.43 -12.36
N GLU A 163 -1.17 -17.95 -11.39
CA GLU A 163 -1.00 -17.38 -10.04
C GLU A 163 0.41 -16.84 -9.77
N THR A 164 1.26 -16.79 -10.81
CA THR A 164 2.57 -16.14 -10.70
C THR A 164 2.39 -14.66 -10.40
N TRP A 165 3.11 -14.16 -9.38
CA TRP A 165 2.99 -12.80 -8.91
C TRP A 165 3.24 -11.73 -9.98
N GLY A 166 2.53 -10.60 -9.85
CA GLY A 166 2.73 -9.43 -10.67
C GLY A 166 3.71 -8.45 -10.02
N LYS A 167 3.97 -7.35 -10.72
CA LYS A 167 4.92 -6.31 -10.28
C LYS A 167 4.51 -5.64 -8.97
N ILE A 168 3.21 -5.49 -8.68
CA ILE A 168 2.75 -5.00 -7.37
C ILE A 168 3.26 -5.91 -6.24
N GLY A 169 3.19 -7.23 -6.41
CA GLY A 169 3.75 -8.19 -5.45
C GLY A 169 5.27 -8.05 -5.30
N MET A 170 5.98 -7.83 -6.41
CA MET A 170 7.43 -7.65 -6.40
C MET A 170 7.85 -6.35 -5.69
N TRP A 171 7.20 -5.23 -5.99
CA TRP A 171 7.45 -3.95 -5.30
C TRP A 171 7.11 -4.03 -3.80
N ALA A 172 6.03 -4.72 -3.44
CA ALA A 172 5.66 -4.97 -2.05
C ALA A 172 6.70 -5.81 -1.31
N TRP A 173 7.21 -6.88 -1.96
CA TRP A 173 8.29 -7.70 -1.42
C TRP A 173 9.55 -6.86 -1.18
N GLY A 174 9.96 -6.02 -2.14
CA GLY A 174 11.10 -5.12 -1.99
C GLY A 174 10.93 -4.14 -0.83
N ALA A 175 9.74 -3.57 -0.64
CA ALA A 175 9.44 -2.71 0.50
C ALA A 175 9.59 -3.43 1.85
N SER A 176 9.15 -4.69 1.93
CA SER A 176 9.38 -5.52 3.13
C SER A 176 10.87 -5.80 3.38
N ARG A 177 11.69 -5.90 2.34
CA ARG A 177 13.16 -6.05 2.50
C ARG A 177 13.80 -4.76 3.04
N ILE A 178 13.29 -3.60 2.66
CA ILE A 178 13.73 -2.33 3.26
C ILE A 178 13.36 -2.31 4.75
N LEU A 179 12.17 -2.76 5.11
CA LEU A 179 11.75 -2.87 6.51
C LEU A 179 12.66 -3.81 7.32
N ASP A 180 13.10 -4.93 6.73
CA ASP A 180 14.08 -5.81 7.37
C ASP A 180 15.37 -5.06 7.72
N TYR A 181 15.92 -4.29 6.78
CA TYR A 181 17.09 -3.45 7.02
C TYR A 181 16.86 -2.42 8.13
N LEU A 182 15.72 -1.70 8.06
CA LEU A 182 15.39 -0.69 9.07
C LEU A 182 15.32 -1.30 10.47
N ILE A 183 14.70 -2.47 10.63
CA ILE A 183 14.56 -3.16 11.92
C ILE A 183 15.89 -3.71 12.41
N ASN A 184 16.67 -4.33 11.53
CA ASN A 184 17.86 -5.09 11.95
C ASN A 184 19.10 -4.22 12.14
N GLU A 185 19.22 -3.10 11.42
CA GLU A 185 20.47 -2.36 11.36
C GLU A 185 20.37 -0.89 11.82
N ARG A 186 19.16 -0.29 11.83
CA ARG A 186 18.99 1.11 12.25
C ARG A 186 18.63 1.20 13.73
N THR A 187 19.40 2.00 14.46
CA THR A 187 19.17 2.26 15.90
C THR A 187 18.73 3.69 16.19
N ASP A 188 18.77 4.54 15.18
CA ASP A 188 18.51 5.98 15.22
C ASP A 188 17.08 6.37 14.85
N ILE A 189 16.24 5.40 14.49
CA ILE A 189 14.82 5.57 14.13
C ILE A 189 13.92 4.70 15.01
N ASP A 190 12.62 4.98 14.98
CA ASP A 190 11.59 4.16 15.66
C ASP A 190 11.03 3.13 14.67
N THR A 191 11.49 1.90 14.82
CA THR A 191 11.10 0.78 13.94
C THR A 191 9.77 0.14 14.30
N ASP A 192 9.18 0.47 15.46
CA ASP A 192 7.85 0.03 15.84
C ASP A 192 6.76 0.86 15.14
N HIS A 193 7.13 2.05 14.65
CA HIS A 193 6.24 2.99 13.99
C HIS A 193 6.68 3.27 12.54
N VAL A 194 6.66 2.25 11.70
CA VAL A 194 6.93 2.38 10.26
C VAL A 194 5.61 2.34 9.48
N ALA A 195 5.32 3.42 8.74
CA ALA A 195 4.20 3.49 7.81
C ALA A 195 4.68 3.34 6.37
N VAL A 196 4.08 2.44 5.58
CA VAL A 196 4.31 2.35 4.14
C VAL A 196 3.32 3.23 3.40
N ILE A 197 3.82 4.05 2.45
CA ILE A 197 3.02 5.00 1.68
C ILE A 197 3.29 4.89 0.18
N GLY A 198 2.24 5.02 -0.63
CA GLY A 198 2.34 5.14 -2.07
C GLY A 198 1.16 5.90 -2.70
N HIS A 199 1.39 6.38 -3.92
CA HIS A 199 0.39 7.05 -4.75
C HIS A 199 0.07 6.21 -5.97
N SER A 200 -1.21 6.19 -6.41
CA SER A 200 -1.62 5.48 -7.62
C SER A 200 -1.29 3.97 -7.53
N ARG A 201 -0.63 3.38 -8.53
CA ARG A 201 -0.15 1.98 -8.52
C ARG A 201 0.72 1.67 -7.29
N LEU A 202 1.44 2.64 -6.78
CA LEU A 202 2.26 2.46 -5.58
C LEU A 202 1.42 2.55 -4.30
N GLY A 203 0.25 3.17 -4.33
CA GLY A 203 -0.78 3.06 -3.29
C GLY A 203 -1.37 1.64 -3.22
N LYS A 204 -1.65 1.02 -4.38
CA LYS A 204 -2.01 -0.41 -4.47
C LYS A 204 -0.90 -1.27 -3.84
N THR A 205 0.37 -0.96 -4.17
CA THR A 205 1.55 -1.66 -3.63
C THR A 205 1.68 -1.48 -2.12
N ALA A 206 1.49 -0.28 -1.58
CA ALA A 206 1.57 -0.02 -0.14
C ALA A 206 0.50 -0.81 0.64
N LEU A 207 -0.72 -0.89 0.12
CA LEU A 207 -1.78 -1.71 0.71
C LEU A 207 -1.42 -3.20 0.69
N TRP A 208 -0.97 -3.72 -0.46
CA TRP A 208 -0.60 -5.13 -0.58
C TRP A 208 0.63 -5.49 0.26
N CYS A 209 1.59 -4.57 0.37
CA CYS A 209 2.75 -4.71 1.26
C CYS A 209 2.32 -4.88 2.71
N ALA A 210 1.51 -3.96 3.24
CA ALA A 210 1.04 -4.02 4.62
C ALA A 210 0.07 -5.19 4.88
N ALA A 211 -0.68 -5.65 3.86
CA ALA A 211 -1.52 -6.83 3.96
C ALA A 211 -0.71 -8.13 4.15
N GLN A 212 0.50 -8.19 3.58
CA GLN A 212 1.40 -9.34 3.68
C GLN A 212 2.38 -9.25 4.85
N ASP A 213 2.77 -8.03 5.27
CA ASP A 213 3.78 -7.79 6.29
C ASP A 213 3.20 -6.97 7.45
N GLU A 214 2.87 -7.65 8.52
CA GLU A 214 2.21 -7.08 9.70
C GLU A 214 3.12 -6.19 10.56
N ARG A 215 4.41 -6.13 10.28
CA ARG A 215 5.36 -5.26 10.97
C ARG A 215 5.20 -3.78 10.60
N PHE A 216 4.56 -3.47 9.48
CA PHE A 216 4.14 -2.10 9.20
C PHE A 216 3.04 -1.66 10.15
N ALA A 217 3.27 -0.61 10.90
CA ALA A 217 2.30 -0.05 11.84
C ALA A 217 1.12 0.66 11.15
N ALA A 218 1.35 1.16 9.92
CA ALA A 218 0.34 1.82 9.12
C ALA A 218 0.54 1.60 7.62
N ALA A 219 -0.56 1.61 6.87
CA ALA A 219 -0.57 1.68 5.42
C ALA A 219 -1.27 2.95 4.95
N ILE A 220 -0.65 3.67 4.01
CA ILE A 220 -1.18 4.90 3.43
C ILE A 220 -1.30 4.74 1.92
N SER A 221 -2.52 4.81 1.44
CA SER A 221 -2.87 4.70 0.02
C SER A 221 -3.46 6.02 -0.47
N ASN A 222 -2.81 6.65 -1.44
CA ASN A 222 -3.27 7.88 -2.05
C ASN A 222 -3.71 7.64 -3.49
N ASP A 223 -4.97 7.99 -3.82
CA ASP A 223 -5.55 7.89 -5.16
C ASP A 223 -5.23 6.54 -5.84
N SER A 224 -5.44 5.42 -5.15
CA SER A 224 -4.98 4.11 -5.65
C SER A 224 -5.96 3.42 -6.59
N GLY A 225 -7.22 3.76 -6.53
CA GLY A 225 -8.22 3.22 -7.42
C GLY A 225 -8.43 1.70 -7.33
N TYR A 226 -8.97 1.12 -8.40
CA TYR A 226 -9.19 -0.32 -8.50
C TYR A 226 -7.87 -1.11 -8.51
N GLY A 227 -7.85 -2.25 -7.87
CA GLY A 227 -6.61 -2.98 -7.54
C GLY A 227 -5.84 -2.33 -6.38
N GLY A 228 -6.42 -1.33 -5.74
CA GLY A 228 -5.99 -0.65 -4.52
C GLY A 228 -7.17 -0.50 -3.56
N ALA A 229 -7.54 0.73 -3.20
CA ALA A 229 -8.59 0.99 -2.22
C ALA A 229 -10.03 0.98 -2.81
N ALA A 230 -10.21 1.03 -4.12
CA ALA A 230 -11.53 1.08 -4.74
C ALA A 230 -12.03 -0.29 -5.18
N THR A 231 -13.26 -0.67 -4.78
CA THR A 231 -13.97 -1.80 -5.41
C THR A 231 -14.39 -1.43 -6.84
N SER A 232 -14.37 -2.43 -7.75
CA SER A 232 -14.97 -2.25 -9.07
C SER A 232 -16.47 -2.53 -9.10
N LYS A 233 -17.03 -3.22 -8.09
CA LYS A 233 -18.44 -3.55 -8.03
C LYS A 233 -19.30 -2.29 -8.07
N HIS A 234 -20.06 -2.12 -9.14
CA HIS A 234 -20.87 -0.94 -9.41
C HIS A 234 -20.12 0.40 -9.27
N GLY A 235 -18.78 0.36 -9.49
CA GLY A 235 -17.89 1.52 -9.48
C GLY A 235 -17.88 2.26 -10.82
N ASN A 236 -17.34 3.48 -10.80
CA ASN A 236 -17.22 4.36 -11.97
C ASN A 236 -15.76 4.56 -12.41
N GLY A 237 -14.79 3.94 -11.72
CA GLY A 237 -13.36 4.09 -11.95
C GLY A 237 -12.79 3.10 -12.96
N GLU A 238 -11.48 2.86 -12.83
CA GLU A 238 -10.73 1.87 -13.62
C GLU A 238 -11.35 0.49 -13.53
N ARG A 239 -11.27 -0.26 -14.62
CA ARG A 239 -11.71 -1.65 -14.75
C ARG A 239 -10.58 -2.53 -15.25
N VAL A 240 -10.73 -3.86 -15.15
CA VAL A 240 -9.72 -4.82 -15.66
C VAL A 240 -9.37 -4.54 -17.13
N THR A 241 -10.36 -4.22 -17.95
CA THR A 241 -10.16 -3.89 -19.38
C THR A 241 -9.27 -2.67 -19.61
N ASP A 242 -9.24 -1.70 -18.66
CA ASP A 242 -8.37 -0.53 -18.77
C ASP A 242 -6.91 -0.93 -18.55
N PHE A 243 -6.62 -1.80 -17.58
CA PHE A 243 -5.27 -2.35 -17.37
C PHE A 243 -4.78 -3.17 -18.58
N LEU A 244 -5.66 -3.95 -19.18
CA LEU A 244 -5.32 -4.69 -20.42
C LEU A 244 -5.00 -3.74 -21.57
N ARG A 245 -5.79 -2.68 -21.75
CA ARG A 245 -5.63 -1.70 -22.83
C ARG A 245 -4.36 -0.87 -22.70
N CYS A 246 -4.01 -0.44 -21.50
CA CYS A 246 -2.80 0.37 -21.26
C CYS A 246 -1.53 -0.46 -21.06
N GLY A 247 -1.62 -1.80 -21.07
CA GLY A 247 -0.48 -2.69 -20.90
C GLY A 247 -0.01 -2.86 -19.46
N SER A 248 -0.80 -2.43 -18.48
CA SER A 248 -0.46 -2.51 -17.03
C SER A 248 -0.97 -3.78 -16.36
N TRP A 249 -1.40 -4.76 -17.14
CA TRP A 249 -1.87 -6.06 -16.65
C TRP A 249 -0.78 -6.87 -15.93
N ASP A 250 0.48 -6.61 -16.22
CA ASP A 250 1.64 -7.25 -15.60
C ASP A 250 1.89 -6.81 -14.15
N TRP A 251 1.14 -5.81 -13.67
CA TRP A 251 1.11 -5.47 -12.25
C TRP A 251 0.45 -6.57 -11.41
N PHE A 252 -0.45 -7.35 -12.02
CA PHE A 252 -1.24 -8.39 -11.40
C PHE A 252 -0.84 -9.79 -11.91
N CYS A 253 -1.40 -10.85 -11.33
CA CYS A 253 -1.24 -12.22 -11.83
C CYS A 253 -2.05 -12.46 -13.12
N GLU A 254 -1.82 -13.61 -13.79
CA GLU A 254 -2.54 -13.91 -15.03
C GLU A 254 -4.04 -14.14 -14.83
N ASN A 255 -4.45 -14.69 -13.67
CA ASN A 255 -5.86 -14.88 -13.33
C ASN A 255 -6.65 -13.56 -13.24
N PHE A 256 -5.99 -12.43 -12.96
CA PHE A 256 -6.65 -11.13 -12.95
C PHE A 256 -7.33 -10.79 -14.28
N LYS A 257 -6.74 -11.21 -15.39
CA LYS A 257 -7.23 -10.93 -16.75
C LYS A 257 -8.57 -11.62 -17.10
N VAL A 258 -8.96 -12.63 -16.32
CA VAL A 258 -10.21 -13.38 -16.55
C VAL A 258 -11.44 -12.53 -16.22
N PHE A 259 -11.30 -11.56 -15.32
CA PHE A 259 -12.40 -10.78 -14.79
C PHE A 259 -12.69 -9.53 -15.61
N THR A 260 -13.01 -9.71 -16.90
CA THR A 260 -13.44 -8.63 -17.79
C THR A 260 -14.94 -8.63 -18.00
N ASP A 261 -15.50 -7.52 -18.42
CA ASP A 261 -16.88 -7.35 -18.84
C ASP A 261 -17.88 -7.91 -17.78
N ASP A 262 -18.75 -8.83 -18.16
CA ASP A 262 -19.77 -9.42 -17.28
C ASP A 262 -19.21 -10.26 -16.10
N LEU A 263 -17.93 -10.61 -16.14
CA LEU A 263 -17.27 -11.36 -15.08
C LEU A 263 -16.68 -10.45 -13.99
N GLU A 264 -16.54 -9.15 -14.28
CA GLU A 264 -15.88 -8.24 -13.34
C GLU A 264 -16.62 -8.11 -12.01
N ASP A 265 -17.95 -8.06 -12.03
CA ASP A 265 -18.75 -7.99 -10.80
C ASP A 265 -18.97 -9.37 -10.13
N LYS A 266 -18.51 -10.47 -10.78
CA LYS A 266 -18.60 -11.84 -10.28
C LYS A 266 -17.29 -12.37 -9.67
N LYS A 267 -16.33 -11.50 -9.43
CA LYS A 267 -15.06 -11.89 -8.79
C LYS A 267 -15.29 -12.58 -7.45
N PRO A 268 -14.52 -13.64 -7.14
CA PRO A 268 -14.61 -14.33 -5.86
C PRO A 268 -13.85 -13.60 -4.74
N TYR A 269 -13.53 -12.32 -4.93
CA TYR A 269 -12.87 -11.43 -3.99
C TYR A 269 -13.34 -9.98 -4.20
N ASP A 270 -13.06 -9.14 -3.23
CA ASP A 270 -13.32 -7.70 -3.28
C ASP A 270 -12.13 -6.92 -2.73
N GLN A 271 -11.97 -5.65 -3.12
CA GLN A 271 -10.89 -4.81 -2.62
C GLN A 271 -11.04 -4.48 -1.13
N SER A 272 -12.23 -4.62 -0.57
CA SER A 272 -12.43 -4.53 0.87
C SER A 272 -11.68 -5.63 1.65
N PHE A 273 -11.39 -6.78 1.02
CA PHE A 273 -10.52 -7.80 1.62
C PHE A 273 -9.09 -7.28 1.80
N LEU A 274 -8.54 -6.59 0.77
CA LEU A 274 -7.23 -5.99 0.86
C LEU A 274 -7.11 -5.02 2.02
N LEU A 275 -8.10 -4.15 2.18
CA LEU A 275 -8.13 -3.19 3.27
C LEU A 275 -8.31 -3.88 4.63
N ALA A 276 -9.19 -4.87 4.73
CA ALA A 276 -9.46 -5.63 5.95
C ALA A 276 -8.23 -6.39 6.48
N LEU A 277 -7.31 -6.83 5.59
CA LEU A 277 -6.05 -7.48 5.97
C LEU A 277 -5.12 -6.58 6.78
N ILE A 278 -5.35 -5.27 6.80
CA ILE A 278 -4.54 -4.32 7.57
C ILE A 278 -5.01 -4.24 9.02
N ALA A 279 -6.26 -4.66 9.32
CA ALA A 279 -6.78 -4.66 10.69
C ALA A 279 -5.92 -5.51 11.65
N PRO A 280 -5.71 -5.07 12.92
CA PRO A 280 -6.28 -3.88 13.57
C PRO A 280 -5.45 -2.60 13.41
N ARG A 281 -4.37 -2.62 12.59
CA ARG A 281 -3.41 -1.53 12.39
C ARG A 281 -4.05 -0.31 11.70
N ILE A 282 -3.28 0.75 11.51
CA ILE A 282 -3.76 2.00 10.95
C ILE A 282 -3.82 1.88 9.41
N LEU A 283 -4.99 2.19 8.87
CA LEU A 283 -5.21 2.35 7.42
C LEU A 283 -5.55 3.81 7.14
N ILE A 284 -4.87 4.43 6.19
CA ILE A 284 -5.16 5.78 5.70
C ILE A 284 -5.41 5.71 4.21
N VAL A 285 -6.58 6.15 3.77
CA VAL A 285 -6.92 6.29 2.35
C VAL A 285 -7.13 7.77 2.05
N GLY A 286 -6.44 8.28 1.07
CA GLY A 286 -6.60 9.65 0.58
C GLY A 286 -7.06 9.66 -0.87
N SER A 287 -8.06 10.47 -1.16
CA SER A 287 -8.70 10.56 -2.47
C SER A 287 -8.88 12.01 -2.91
N ALA A 288 -8.76 12.22 -4.22
CA ALA A 288 -9.00 13.50 -4.88
C ALA A 288 -10.33 13.50 -5.63
N LYS A 289 -11.14 14.52 -5.45
CA LYS A 289 -12.51 14.65 -5.99
C LYS A 289 -12.61 14.52 -7.52
N GLU A 290 -11.63 15.07 -8.23
CA GLU A 290 -11.61 15.07 -9.69
C GLU A 290 -10.93 13.83 -10.29
N ASP A 291 -10.42 12.93 -9.45
CA ASP A 291 -9.77 11.70 -9.89
C ASP A 291 -10.79 10.59 -10.19
N ARG A 292 -11.45 10.72 -11.31
CA ARG A 292 -12.49 9.77 -11.73
C ARG A 292 -11.95 8.37 -11.97
N GLY A 293 -10.67 8.25 -12.35
CA GLY A 293 -10.01 6.95 -12.57
C GLY A 293 -9.86 6.17 -11.27
N ALA A 294 -9.46 6.85 -10.20
CA ALA A 294 -9.34 6.23 -8.88
C ALA A 294 -10.71 5.96 -8.21
N ASP A 295 -11.77 6.63 -8.65
CA ASP A 295 -13.12 6.48 -8.08
C ASP A 295 -13.16 6.72 -6.56
N PRO A 296 -13.07 7.98 -6.12
CA PRO A 296 -13.03 8.34 -4.71
C PRO A 296 -14.27 7.88 -3.93
N GLU A 297 -15.42 7.76 -4.60
CA GLU A 297 -16.63 7.20 -3.98
C GLU A 297 -16.41 5.74 -3.61
N SER A 298 -15.88 4.93 -4.53
CA SER A 298 -15.58 3.53 -4.29
C SER A 298 -14.46 3.35 -3.27
N GLU A 299 -13.41 4.21 -3.26
CA GLU A 299 -12.37 4.17 -2.21
C GLU A 299 -12.94 4.41 -0.81
N PHE A 300 -13.85 5.38 -0.67
CA PHE A 300 -14.54 5.65 0.59
C PHE A 300 -15.44 4.48 1.04
N LEU A 301 -16.30 4.00 0.16
CA LEU A 301 -17.26 2.94 0.47
C LEU A 301 -16.53 1.62 0.80
N THR A 302 -15.44 1.30 0.10
CA THR A 302 -14.61 0.14 0.38
C THR A 302 -13.97 0.26 1.77
N SER A 303 -13.45 1.45 2.12
CA SER A 303 -12.88 1.72 3.45
C SER A 303 -13.93 1.58 4.56
N LEU A 304 -15.13 2.07 4.32
CA LEU A 304 -16.26 1.94 5.26
C LEU A 304 -16.67 0.47 5.43
N HIS A 305 -16.78 -0.29 4.35
CA HIS A 305 -17.13 -1.71 4.40
C HIS A 305 -16.07 -2.55 5.12
N ALA A 306 -14.78 -2.32 4.82
CA ALA A 306 -13.67 -3.01 5.46
C ALA A 306 -13.59 -2.76 6.97
N SER A 307 -14.18 -1.67 7.47
CA SER A 307 -14.17 -1.29 8.89
C SER A 307 -14.75 -2.36 9.82
N SER A 308 -15.64 -3.22 9.30
CA SER A 308 -16.18 -4.37 10.05
C SER A 308 -15.11 -5.34 10.56
N ALA A 309 -13.91 -5.36 9.94
CA ALA A 309 -12.76 -6.13 10.45
C ALA A 309 -12.23 -5.55 11.77
N TRP A 310 -12.07 -4.22 11.85
CA TRP A 310 -11.66 -3.55 13.08
C TRP A 310 -12.69 -3.70 14.17
N GLU A 311 -13.98 -3.55 13.86
CA GLU A 311 -15.09 -3.72 14.81
C GLU A 311 -15.12 -5.13 15.38
N LEU A 312 -14.92 -6.16 14.55
CA LEU A 312 -14.81 -7.55 15.00
C LEU A 312 -13.66 -7.74 16.00
N LEU A 313 -12.56 -7.02 15.79
CA LEU A 313 -11.38 -7.09 16.67
C LEU A 313 -11.48 -6.19 17.90
N GLY A 314 -12.58 -5.45 18.07
CA GLY A 314 -12.82 -4.56 19.20
C GLY A 314 -12.21 -3.17 19.03
N GLU A 315 -11.79 -2.82 17.80
CA GLU A 315 -11.25 -1.52 17.43
C GLU A 315 -12.31 -0.70 16.67
N LYS A 316 -12.03 0.59 16.52
CA LYS A 316 -12.89 1.48 15.72
C LYS A 316 -12.40 1.52 14.28
N GLY A 317 -13.27 1.16 13.33
CA GLY A 317 -13.05 1.33 11.91
C GLY A 317 -13.14 2.80 11.46
N LEU A 318 -13.72 3.06 10.29
CA LEU A 318 -13.95 4.42 9.79
C LEU A 318 -15.16 5.05 10.48
N ILE A 319 -14.92 6.05 11.30
CA ILE A 319 -15.99 6.86 11.93
C ILE A 319 -16.33 8.03 11.02
N THR A 320 -17.54 8.04 10.51
CA THR A 320 -18.02 9.06 9.55
C THR A 320 -19.47 9.44 9.85
N PRO A 321 -19.89 10.68 9.54
CA PRO A 321 -21.31 11.02 9.47
C PRO A 321 -22.04 10.13 8.43
N ASP A 322 -23.36 9.93 8.60
CA ASP A 322 -24.17 9.12 7.66
C ASP A 322 -24.40 9.87 6.32
N ARG A 323 -23.29 10.26 5.67
CA ARG A 323 -23.24 10.92 4.35
C ARG A 323 -21.97 10.54 3.60
N MET A 324 -21.97 10.72 2.28
CA MET A 324 -20.75 10.69 1.48
C MET A 324 -19.76 11.79 1.92
N PRO A 325 -18.44 11.57 1.75
CA PRO A 325 -17.46 12.56 2.13
C PRO A 325 -17.59 13.85 1.30
N GLU A 326 -17.30 14.96 1.93
CA GLU A 326 -17.17 16.28 1.32
C GLU A 326 -15.70 16.69 1.28
N THR A 327 -15.31 17.47 0.28
CA THR A 327 -13.92 17.97 0.19
C THR A 327 -13.53 18.75 1.43
N GLY A 328 -12.36 18.44 1.97
CA GLY A 328 -11.88 18.94 3.26
C GLY A 328 -12.14 17.97 4.42
N ASP A 329 -12.92 16.91 4.24
CA ASP A 329 -13.09 15.88 5.27
C ASP A 329 -11.76 15.20 5.59
N LEU A 330 -11.44 15.15 6.88
CA LEU A 330 -10.35 14.38 7.46
C LEU A 330 -10.92 13.49 8.57
N LEU A 331 -11.38 12.31 8.20
CA LEU A 331 -12.02 11.35 9.08
C LEU A 331 -10.96 10.46 9.71
N CYS A 332 -10.62 10.64 10.98
CA CYS A 332 -9.49 9.97 11.62
C CYS A 332 -9.72 9.63 13.11
N GLU A 333 -10.97 9.48 13.51
CA GLU A 333 -11.31 9.10 14.90
C GLU A 333 -11.10 7.59 15.17
N GLY A 334 -11.27 6.74 14.17
CA GLY A 334 -10.94 5.30 14.22
C GLY A 334 -9.60 4.97 13.62
N ASN A 335 -9.27 3.68 13.48
CA ASN A 335 -8.01 3.20 12.89
C ASN A 335 -8.07 3.11 11.36
N VAL A 336 -9.26 3.12 10.77
CA VAL A 336 -9.43 3.43 9.36
C VAL A 336 -9.67 4.93 9.23
N CYS A 337 -8.83 5.59 8.46
CA CYS A 337 -8.85 7.04 8.26
C CYS A 337 -9.07 7.36 6.78
N TYR A 338 -9.82 8.43 6.53
CA TYR A 338 -10.10 8.87 5.16
C TYR A 338 -9.85 10.38 5.02
N HIS A 339 -9.10 10.74 3.98
CA HIS A 339 -8.83 12.13 3.59
C HIS A 339 -9.42 12.40 2.21
N TYR A 340 -10.22 13.45 2.07
CA TYR A 340 -10.85 13.82 0.80
C TYR A 340 -10.58 15.28 0.46
N ARG A 341 -9.87 15.53 -0.65
CA ARG A 341 -9.48 16.86 -1.09
C ARG A 341 -10.02 17.24 -2.48
N GLU A 342 -9.94 18.51 -2.80
CA GLU A 342 -10.11 19.00 -4.16
C GLU A 342 -8.95 18.56 -5.08
N GLY A 343 -9.16 18.66 -6.39
CA GLY A 343 -8.14 18.46 -7.40
C GLY A 343 -8.12 17.06 -8.00
N ARG A 344 -7.03 16.80 -8.75
CA ARG A 344 -6.87 15.63 -9.62
C ARG A 344 -5.89 14.63 -9.04
N HIS A 345 -5.61 13.58 -9.82
CA HIS A 345 -4.64 12.51 -9.54
C HIS A 345 -3.24 13.06 -9.25
N PHE A 346 -2.90 13.19 -7.97
CA PHE A 346 -1.63 13.78 -7.52
C PHE A 346 -1.41 13.51 -6.02
N LEU A 347 -0.17 13.23 -5.61
CA LEU A 347 0.20 13.24 -4.19
C LEU A 347 0.72 14.63 -3.83
N SER A 348 -0.12 15.41 -3.16
CA SER A 348 0.12 16.82 -2.86
C SER A 348 0.71 17.03 -1.46
N ARG A 349 1.17 18.26 -1.19
CA ARG A 349 1.51 18.66 0.18
C ARG A 349 0.33 18.65 1.13
N GLU A 350 -0.87 18.89 0.62
CA GLU A 350 -2.10 18.77 1.40
C GLU A 350 -2.31 17.34 1.90
N ASP A 351 -2.08 16.34 1.02
CA ASP A 351 -2.14 14.93 1.40
C ASP A 351 -1.09 14.58 2.46
N TRP A 352 0.17 14.99 2.26
CA TRP A 352 1.23 14.76 3.24
C TRP A 352 0.91 15.38 4.60
N ASN A 353 0.42 16.61 4.63
CA ASN A 353 0.03 17.28 5.86
C ASN A 353 -1.12 16.54 6.57
N ALA A 354 -2.10 16.06 5.82
CA ALA A 354 -3.21 15.28 6.35
C ALA A 354 -2.70 13.94 6.96
N TYR A 355 -1.84 13.21 6.24
CA TYR A 355 -1.28 11.94 6.71
C TYR A 355 -0.42 12.12 7.96
N ILE A 356 0.47 13.11 7.98
CA ILE A 356 1.28 13.44 9.16
C ILE A 356 0.39 13.83 10.34
N ARG A 357 -0.66 14.61 10.11
CA ARG A 357 -1.62 14.97 11.16
C ARG A 357 -2.33 13.75 11.74
N ILE A 358 -2.73 12.79 10.89
CA ILE A 358 -3.33 11.53 11.33
C ILE A 358 -2.32 10.72 12.14
N LEU A 359 -1.11 10.50 11.61
CA LEU A 359 -0.08 9.71 12.27
C LEU A 359 0.35 10.34 13.61
N ASN A 360 0.45 11.66 13.69
CA ASN A 360 0.70 12.36 14.96
C ASN A 360 -0.36 12.08 16.04
N LYS A 361 -1.59 11.79 15.64
CA LYS A 361 -2.67 11.40 16.54
C LYS A 361 -2.63 9.93 16.93
N LYS A 362 -2.06 9.08 16.07
CA LYS A 362 -2.11 7.61 16.18
C LYS A 362 -0.83 6.99 16.75
N PHE A 363 0.34 7.58 16.48
CA PHE A 363 1.64 7.10 16.95
C PHE A 363 2.05 7.71 18.32
N LYS A 364 1.21 8.53 18.89
CA LYS A 364 1.36 9.12 20.23
C LYS A 364 0.38 8.47 21.19
#